data_725581b86e2025df6406d0dcc10f97fe
#
_entry.id   725581b86e2025df6406d0dcc10f97fe
#
_cell.length_a   1.000
_cell.length_b   1.000
_cell.length_c   1.000
_cell.angle_alpha   90.00
_cell.angle_beta   90.00
_cell.angle_gamma   90.00
#
_symmetry.space_group_name_H-M   'P 1'
#
loop_
_entity.id
_entity.type
_entity.pdbx_description
1 polymer ?
#
loop_
_entity_poly.entity_id
_entity_poly.type
_entity_poly.pdbx_seq_one_letter_code
_entity_poly.pdbx_strand_id
1 'polypeptide(L)'
;MINTRNLLTVSDVSKRLKIATQSVRTLIKNEHLKAERVGSQWLTSEEDLKEYIEKYDVVIEPNDHERITDELPSIVALSFFSGAMGLDVGMKNGGIEALLACEFNKACRMTIEKNNPNIGLIGDISQFNADEILKMAKIPSGRKVDIIFGGPPCQAFSTAGNRKAFDDERGNVFLKYLSIVNEIRPTYVVI
;
A
#
# COMPACT_ATOMS: atom_id res chain seq x y z
N MET A 1 14.78 35.51 -7.32
CA MET A 1 13.36 35.47 -7.77
C MET A 1 12.84 34.09 -7.40
N ILE A 2 11.93 34.02 -6.43
CA ILE A 2 11.33 32.75 -5.98
C ILE A 2 10.43 32.27 -7.10
N ASN A 3 10.68 31.06 -7.55
CA ASN A 3 9.86 30.39 -8.58
C ASN A 3 8.52 30.00 -7.95
N THR A 4 7.48 30.80 -8.13
CA THR A 4 6.17 30.66 -7.48
C THR A 4 5.37 29.43 -7.92
N ARG A 5 5.88 28.60 -8.81
CA ARG A 5 5.15 27.44 -9.39
C ARG A 5 5.20 26.17 -8.54
N ASN A 6 6.06 26.10 -7.52
CA ASN A 6 6.25 24.87 -6.71
C ASN A 6 6.18 25.14 -5.20
N LEU A 7 5.33 26.07 -4.76
CA LEU A 7 5.13 26.32 -3.33
C LEU A 7 3.97 25.52 -2.79
N LEU A 8 4.20 24.86 -1.65
CA LEU A 8 3.26 24.02 -0.92
C LEU A 8 2.71 24.77 0.28
N THR A 9 1.40 24.69 0.47
CA THR A 9 0.75 25.18 1.70
C THR A 9 0.92 24.17 2.83
N VAL A 10 0.64 24.58 4.08
CA VAL A 10 0.57 23.68 5.23
C VAL A 10 -0.39 22.49 4.98
N SER A 11 -1.48 22.74 4.25
CA SER A 11 -2.44 21.67 3.89
C SER A 11 -1.84 20.67 2.91
N ASP A 12 -1.08 21.12 1.93
CA ASP A 12 -0.43 20.26 0.95
C ASP A 12 0.64 19.38 1.61
N VAL A 13 1.47 20.00 2.47
CA VAL A 13 2.46 19.26 3.28
C VAL A 13 1.79 18.24 4.21
N SER A 14 0.70 18.63 4.87
CA SER A 14 -0.08 17.75 5.74
C SER A 14 -0.57 16.50 5.00
N LYS A 15 -1.10 16.68 3.80
CA LYS A 15 -1.54 15.56 2.94
C LYS A 15 -0.38 14.67 2.50
N ARG A 16 0.74 15.27 2.09
CA ARG A 16 1.91 14.52 1.62
C ARG A 16 2.58 13.72 2.73
N LEU A 17 2.78 14.34 3.89
CA LEU A 17 3.38 13.67 5.05
C LEU A 17 2.39 12.78 5.83
N LYS A 18 1.10 12.83 5.48
CA LYS A 18 0.01 12.14 6.20
C LYS A 18 -0.01 12.45 7.70
N ILE A 19 0.22 13.71 8.06
CA ILE A 19 0.20 14.22 9.44
C ILE A 19 -0.78 15.39 9.58
N ALA A 20 -1.25 15.65 10.80
CA ALA A 20 -2.15 16.78 11.04
C ALA A 20 -1.51 18.13 10.64
N THR A 21 -2.31 19.09 10.16
CA THR A 21 -1.83 20.44 9.81
C THR A 21 -1.18 21.14 10.99
N GLN A 22 -1.61 20.85 12.22
CA GLN A 22 -0.98 21.36 13.43
C GLN A 22 0.43 20.82 13.63
N SER A 23 0.67 19.55 13.29
CA SER A 23 2.01 18.95 13.34
C SER A 23 2.94 19.64 12.33
N VAL A 24 2.46 19.93 11.11
CA VAL A 24 3.24 20.69 10.12
C VAL A 24 3.63 22.08 10.65
N ARG A 25 2.69 22.81 11.27
CA ARG A 25 2.99 24.10 11.90
C ARG A 25 4.05 24.00 13.00
N THR A 26 4.01 22.90 13.77
CA THR A 26 5.02 22.63 14.81
C THR A 26 6.40 22.37 14.19
N LEU A 27 6.47 21.62 13.07
CA LEU A 27 7.74 21.41 12.33
C LEU A 27 8.32 22.73 11.84
N ILE A 28 7.50 23.63 11.29
CA ILE A 28 7.92 24.96 10.84
C ILE A 28 8.38 25.80 12.02
N LYS A 29 7.60 25.84 13.11
CA LYS A 29 7.94 26.64 14.32
C LYS A 29 9.25 26.18 14.97
N ASN A 30 9.56 24.89 14.91
CA ASN A 30 10.79 24.30 15.46
C ASN A 30 11.94 24.30 14.44
N GLU A 31 11.79 24.98 13.30
CA GLU A 31 12.79 25.09 12.24
C GLU A 31 13.24 23.73 11.63
N HIS A 32 12.43 22.69 11.84
CA HIS A 32 12.69 21.39 11.23
C HIS A 32 12.32 21.38 9.74
N LEU A 33 11.25 22.08 9.36
CA LEU A 33 10.82 22.29 7.97
C LEU A 33 10.96 23.76 7.63
N LYS A 34 11.77 24.09 6.65
CA LYS A 34 11.93 25.44 6.13
C LYS A 34 10.63 25.92 5.48
N ALA A 35 10.17 27.11 5.83
CA ALA A 35 8.98 27.71 5.25
C ALA A 35 9.03 29.23 5.38
N GLU A 36 8.44 29.94 4.44
CA GLU A 36 8.31 31.38 4.44
C GLU A 36 6.87 31.78 4.71
N ARG A 37 6.69 32.91 5.40
CA ARG A 37 5.36 33.45 5.65
C ARG A 37 4.98 34.46 4.56
N VAL A 38 3.97 34.12 3.77
CA VAL A 38 3.41 34.99 2.74
C VAL A 38 1.98 35.37 3.16
N GLY A 39 1.82 36.60 3.59
CA GLY A 39 0.57 37.10 4.17
C GLY A 39 0.21 36.34 5.46
N SER A 40 -0.94 35.64 5.46
CA SER A 40 -1.41 34.81 6.58
C SER A 40 -1.02 33.33 6.49
N GLN A 41 -0.34 32.93 5.41
CA GLN A 41 -0.04 31.51 5.12
C GLN A 41 1.45 31.21 5.25
N TRP A 42 1.76 30.01 5.70
CA TRP A 42 3.09 29.43 5.60
C TRP A 42 3.19 28.63 4.30
N LEU A 43 4.27 28.89 3.55
CA LEU A 43 4.59 28.20 2.30
C LEU A 43 5.99 27.59 2.41
N THR A 44 6.15 26.37 1.91
CA THR A 44 7.43 25.68 1.77
C THR A 44 7.66 25.28 0.33
N SER A 45 8.92 25.16 -0.09
CA SER A 45 9.22 24.66 -1.43
C SER A 45 9.19 23.13 -1.48
N GLU A 46 9.06 22.56 -2.68
CA GLU A 46 9.23 21.12 -2.91
C GLU A 46 10.61 20.63 -2.46
N GLU A 47 11.64 21.45 -2.73
CA GLU A 47 13.02 21.16 -2.36
C GLU A 47 13.19 21.10 -0.84
N ASP A 48 12.64 22.08 -0.10
CA ASP A 48 12.73 22.10 1.37
C ASP A 48 11.97 20.94 2.00
N LEU A 49 10.82 20.54 1.44
CA LEU A 49 10.09 19.37 1.89
C LEU A 49 10.89 18.10 1.63
N LYS A 50 11.54 17.98 0.48
CA LYS A 50 12.40 16.84 0.14
C LYS A 50 13.61 16.77 1.07
N GLU A 51 14.30 17.90 1.32
CA GLU A 51 15.40 17.99 2.27
C GLU A 51 14.97 17.52 3.68
N TYR A 52 13.77 17.96 4.12
CA TYR A 52 13.20 17.53 5.39
C TYR A 52 12.98 16.01 5.45
N ILE A 53 12.37 15.43 4.41
CA ILE A 53 12.10 13.99 4.32
C ILE A 53 13.41 13.19 4.38
N GLU A 54 14.43 13.60 3.62
CA GLU A 54 15.74 12.96 3.58
C GLU A 54 16.49 13.11 4.92
N LYS A 55 16.53 14.32 5.47
CA LYS A 55 17.28 14.62 6.70
C LYS A 55 16.76 13.89 7.92
N TYR A 56 15.43 13.73 8.02
CA TYR A 56 14.80 13.11 9.20
C TYR A 56 14.32 11.69 8.93
N ASP A 57 14.71 11.10 7.79
CA ASP A 57 14.30 9.75 7.35
C ASP A 57 12.78 9.54 7.49
N VAL A 58 12.02 10.55 7.00
CA VAL A 58 10.57 10.57 7.15
C VAL A 58 9.93 9.51 6.29
N VAL A 59 9.35 8.55 6.95
CA VAL A 59 8.67 7.42 6.32
C VAL A 59 7.26 7.83 5.93
N ILE A 60 7.01 7.99 4.63
CA ILE A 60 5.68 8.24 4.06
C ILE A 60 5.12 6.91 3.57
N GLU A 61 3.98 6.50 4.15
CA GLU A 61 3.31 5.28 3.71
C GLU A 61 2.73 5.46 2.30
N PRO A 62 2.97 4.53 1.37
CA PRO A 62 2.34 4.55 0.06
C PRO A 62 0.82 4.58 0.16
N ASN A 63 0.17 5.29 -0.78
CA ASN A 63 -1.27 5.19 -0.95
C ASN A 63 -1.62 3.86 -1.62
N ASP A 64 -2.88 3.46 -1.51
CA ASP A 64 -3.41 2.43 -2.37
C ASP A 64 -3.45 2.99 -3.80
N HIS A 65 -2.96 2.19 -4.76
CA HIS A 65 -2.91 2.62 -6.16
C HIS A 65 -3.06 1.44 -7.11
N GLU A 66 -3.60 1.75 -8.29
CA GLU A 66 -3.72 0.80 -9.37
C GLU A 66 -2.33 0.43 -9.92
N ARG A 67 -2.21 -0.76 -10.48
CA ARG A 67 -1.07 -1.17 -11.29
C ARG A 67 -0.80 -0.15 -12.40
N ILE A 68 0.47 0.11 -12.71
CA ILE A 68 0.81 1.14 -13.71
C ILE A 68 0.58 0.63 -15.14
N THR A 69 0.98 -0.60 -15.44
CA THR A 69 0.88 -1.16 -16.80
C THR A 69 -0.43 -1.90 -17.04
N ASP A 70 -0.90 -1.93 -18.28
CA ASP A 70 -2.09 -2.68 -18.70
C ASP A 70 -1.70 -4.04 -19.35
N GLU A 71 -0.41 -4.28 -19.62
CA GLU A 71 0.07 -5.54 -20.18
C GLU A 71 -0.15 -6.70 -19.21
N LEU A 72 -0.77 -7.78 -19.69
CA LEU A 72 -1.00 -8.96 -18.89
C LEU A 72 0.04 -10.05 -19.22
N PRO A 73 0.65 -10.67 -18.22
CA PRO A 73 1.47 -11.84 -18.41
C PRO A 73 0.59 -13.06 -18.79
N SER A 74 1.22 -14.14 -19.22
CA SER A 74 0.53 -15.41 -19.51
C SER A 74 -0.16 -15.98 -18.27
N ILE A 75 0.47 -15.83 -17.10
CA ILE A 75 -0.06 -16.25 -15.80
C ILE A 75 -0.46 -14.99 -15.02
N VAL A 76 -1.75 -14.86 -14.73
CA VAL A 76 -2.31 -13.77 -13.94
C VAL A 76 -2.33 -14.14 -12.47
N ALA A 77 -1.54 -13.45 -11.67
CA ALA A 77 -1.35 -13.74 -10.26
C ALA A 77 -1.66 -12.53 -9.36
N LEU A 78 -2.19 -12.80 -8.17
CA LEU A 78 -2.42 -11.82 -7.10
C LEU A 78 -1.74 -12.30 -5.83
N SER A 79 -1.09 -11.38 -5.11
CA SER A 79 -0.42 -11.63 -3.83
C SER A 79 -1.20 -10.99 -2.68
N PHE A 80 -1.48 -11.78 -1.65
CA PHE A 80 -2.15 -11.30 -0.45
C PHE A 80 -1.29 -11.54 0.78
N PHE A 81 -1.33 -10.59 1.73
CA PHE A 81 -0.47 -10.61 2.92
C PHE A 81 1.01 -10.73 2.52
N SER A 82 1.39 -9.92 1.54
CA SER A 82 2.65 -10.04 0.79
C SER A 82 3.89 -9.83 1.64
N GLY A 83 3.74 -9.21 2.84
CA GLY A 83 4.87 -8.81 3.66
C GLY A 83 5.84 -7.94 2.87
N ALA A 84 7.13 -8.17 3.00
CA ALA A 84 8.16 -7.53 2.16
C ALA A 84 8.41 -8.28 0.84
N MET A 85 7.43 -9.05 0.35
CA MET A 85 7.45 -9.82 -0.90
C MET A 85 8.45 -10.99 -0.93
N GLY A 86 8.72 -11.62 0.19
CA GLY A 86 9.63 -12.79 0.22
C GLY A 86 9.11 -13.97 -0.62
N LEU A 87 7.83 -14.32 -0.45
CA LEU A 87 7.17 -15.35 -1.26
C LEU A 87 7.08 -14.92 -2.74
N ASP A 88 6.76 -13.67 -2.99
CA ASP A 88 6.63 -13.09 -4.34
C ASP A 88 7.93 -13.19 -5.14
N VAL A 89 9.08 -12.98 -4.50
CA VAL A 89 10.40 -13.18 -5.12
C VAL A 89 10.59 -14.63 -5.52
N GLY A 90 10.20 -15.58 -4.68
CA GLY A 90 10.23 -17.01 -5.01
C GLY A 90 9.31 -17.36 -6.19
N MET A 91 8.09 -16.85 -6.19
CA MET A 91 7.11 -17.04 -7.26
C MET A 91 7.62 -16.43 -8.58
N LYS A 92 8.19 -15.22 -8.54
CA LYS A 92 8.78 -14.53 -9.70
C LYS A 92 9.94 -15.32 -10.29
N ASN A 93 10.81 -15.92 -9.48
CA ASN A 93 11.88 -16.80 -9.95
C ASN A 93 11.33 -18.07 -10.65
N GLY A 94 10.12 -18.48 -10.31
CA GLY A 94 9.36 -19.53 -11.00
C GLY A 94 8.56 -19.05 -12.21
N GLY A 95 8.68 -17.77 -12.62
CA GLY A 95 7.96 -17.21 -13.77
C GLY A 95 6.55 -16.70 -13.44
N ILE A 96 6.19 -16.54 -12.16
CA ILE A 96 4.88 -16.08 -11.71
C ILE A 96 5.03 -14.73 -11.01
N GLU A 97 4.66 -13.65 -11.69
CA GLU A 97 4.73 -12.29 -11.16
C GLU A 97 3.34 -11.78 -10.76
N ALA A 98 3.22 -11.28 -9.52
CA ALA A 98 1.97 -10.72 -9.04
C ALA A 98 1.66 -9.38 -9.71
N LEU A 99 0.40 -9.18 -10.09
CA LEU A 99 -0.10 -7.92 -10.65
C LEU A 99 -0.49 -6.92 -9.55
N LEU A 100 -0.86 -7.44 -8.38
CA LEU A 100 -1.27 -6.67 -7.22
C LEU A 100 -0.74 -7.33 -5.96
N ALA A 101 -0.28 -6.51 -5.03
CA ALA A 101 0.05 -6.88 -3.67
C ALA A 101 -0.95 -6.26 -2.68
N CYS A 102 -1.46 -7.07 -1.75
CA CYS A 102 -2.26 -6.63 -0.62
C CYS A 102 -1.45 -6.77 0.66
N GLU A 103 -1.10 -5.64 1.29
CA GLU A 103 -0.28 -5.62 2.49
C GLU A 103 -0.67 -4.45 3.41
N PHE A 104 -0.95 -4.75 4.67
CA PHE A 104 -1.38 -3.76 5.66
C PHE A 104 -0.20 -3.06 6.36
N ASN A 105 0.92 -3.75 6.54
CA ASN A 105 2.06 -3.22 7.29
C ASN A 105 2.77 -2.12 6.51
N LYS A 106 2.89 -0.95 7.11
CA LYS A 106 3.48 0.26 6.53
C LYS A 106 4.91 0.04 6.00
N ALA A 107 5.79 -0.59 6.77
CA ALA A 107 7.19 -0.80 6.37
C ALA A 107 7.28 -1.78 5.19
N CYS A 108 6.42 -2.81 5.18
CA CYS A 108 6.32 -3.74 4.07
C CYS A 108 5.82 -3.05 2.80
N ARG A 109 4.78 -2.22 2.88
CA ARG A 109 4.23 -1.44 1.76
C ARG A 109 5.29 -0.54 1.12
N MET A 110 6.12 0.11 1.95
CA MET A 110 7.25 0.92 1.45
C MET A 110 8.29 0.08 0.71
N THR A 111 8.58 -1.12 1.21
CA THR A 111 9.49 -2.05 0.54
C THR A 111 8.92 -2.50 -0.80
N ILE A 112 7.62 -2.78 -0.86
CA ILE A 112 6.91 -3.14 -2.09
C ILE A 112 7.01 -2.01 -3.10
N GLU A 113 6.59 -0.80 -2.73
CA GLU A 113 6.60 0.39 -3.58
C GLU A 113 7.98 0.67 -4.17
N LYS A 114 9.02 0.62 -3.31
CA LYS A 114 10.40 0.88 -3.73
C LYS A 114 10.94 -0.14 -4.73
N ASN A 115 10.63 -1.42 -4.53
CA ASN A 115 11.21 -2.52 -5.31
C ASN A 115 10.34 -2.93 -6.50
N ASN A 116 9.04 -2.63 -6.45
CA ASN A 116 8.06 -3.00 -7.48
C ASN A 116 7.12 -1.81 -7.79
N PRO A 117 7.64 -0.70 -8.33
CA PRO A 117 6.87 0.54 -8.50
C PRO A 117 5.69 0.40 -9.47
N ASN A 118 5.64 -0.65 -10.27
CA ASN A 118 4.58 -0.87 -11.26
C ASN A 118 3.44 -1.77 -10.78
N ILE A 119 3.59 -2.43 -9.61
CA ILE A 119 2.57 -3.33 -9.06
C ILE A 119 1.37 -2.53 -8.54
N GLY A 120 0.16 -3.08 -8.62
CA GLY A 120 -0.96 -2.55 -7.86
C GLY A 120 -0.74 -2.78 -6.35
N LEU A 121 -1.05 -1.80 -5.52
CA LEU A 121 -0.84 -1.91 -4.07
C LEU A 121 -2.10 -1.50 -3.32
N ILE A 122 -2.62 -2.40 -2.49
CA ILE A 122 -3.74 -2.13 -1.59
C ILE A 122 -3.35 -2.47 -0.15
N GLY A 123 -3.94 -1.75 0.81
CA GLY A 123 -3.63 -1.90 2.23
C GLY A 123 -4.58 -2.86 2.93
N ASP A 124 -5.64 -2.31 3.48
CA ASP A 124 -6.62 -3.06 4.27
C ASP A 124 -7.57 -3.84 3.36
N ILE A 125 -7.42 -5.16 3.35
CA ILE A 125 -8.26 -6.07 2.56
C ILE A 125 -9.76 -5.91 2.86
N SER A 126 -10.13 -5.45 4.05
CA SER A 126 -11.53 -5.26 4.45
C SER A 126 -12.24 -4.16 3.66
N GLN A 127 -11.48 -3.22 3.11
CA GLN A 127 -11.98 -2.07 2.36
C GLN A 127 -12.25 -2.36 0.88
N PHE A 128 -11.91 -3.57 0.41
CA PHE A 128 -12.02 -3.93 -1.00
C PHE A 128 -12.93 -5.15 -1.21
N ASN A 129 -13.68 -5.15 -2.30
CA ASN A 129 -14.34 -6.33 -2.84
C ASN A 129 -13.52 -6.93 -4.01
N ALA A 130 -13.96 -8.07 -4.53
CA ALA A 130 -13.26 -8.77 -5.61
C ALA A 130 -13.13 -7.92 -6.89
N ASP A 131 -14.20 -7.22 -7.29
CA ASP A 131 -14.21 -6.39 -8.49
C ASP A 131 -13.25 -5.21 -8.37
N GLU A 132 -13.19 -4.57 -7.20
CA GLU A 132 -12.25 -3.48 -6.93
C GLU A 132 -10.80 -3.97 -6.98
N ILE A 133 -10.51 -5.15 -6.43
CA ILE A 133 -9.18 -5.77 -6.48
C ILE A 133 -8.77 -6.06 -7.92
N LEU A 134 -9.66 -6.65 -8.72
CA LEU A 134 -9.40 -6.92 -10.13
C LEU A 134 -9.15 -5.62 -10.91
N LYS A 135 -9.92 -4.57 -10.61
CA LYS A 135 -9.71 -3.24 -11.19
C LYS A 135 -8.35 -2.65 -10.80
N MET A 136 -7.98 -2.69 -9.51
CA MET A 136 -6.69 -2.20 -9.00
C MET A 136 -5.52 -2.94 -9.66
N ALA A 137 -5.69 -4.24 -9.95
CA ALA A 137 -4.73 -5.07 -10.68
C ALA A 137 -4.76 -4.85 -12.20
N LYS A 138 -5.71 -4.04 -12.71
CA LYS A 138 -5.99 -3.83 -14.14
C LYS A 138 -6.21 -5.15 -14.90
N ILE A 139 -6.98 -6.04 -14.30
CA ILE A 139 -7.40 -7.29 -14.92
C ILE A 139 -8.73 -7.05 -15.63
N PRO A 140 -8.79 -7.19 -16.96
CA PRO A 140 -10.01 -6.97 -17.72
C PRO A 140 -11.14 -7.92 -17.32
N SER A 141 -12.38 -7.46 -17.43
CA SER A 141 -13.56 -8.30 -17.23
C SER A 141 -13.51 -9.54 -18.12
N GLY A 142 -13.78 -10.71 -17.53
CA GLY A 142 -13.71 -12.00 -18.22
C GLY A 142 -12.32 -12.63 -18.28
N ARG A 143 -11.25 -11.93 -17.94
CA ARG A 143 -9.91 -12.54 -17.78
C ARG A 143 -9.82 -13.24 -16.42
N LYS A 144 -9.60 -14.54 -16.44
CA LYS A 144 -9.48 -15.36 -15.24
C LYS A 144 -8.16 -15.10 -14.52
N VAL A 145 -8.20 -15.07 -13.19
CA VAL A 145 -7.00 -15.12 -12.33
C VAL A 145 -6.52 -16.56 -12.28
N ASP A 146 -5.25 -16.78 -12.58
CA ASP A 146 -4.69 -18.13 -12.60
C ASP A 146 -4.27 -18.57 -11.20
N ILE A 147 -3.68 -17.68 -10.41
CA ILE A 147 -3.20 -18.01 -9.08
C ILE A 147 -3.38 -16.85 -8.09
N ILE A 148 -3.83 -17.18 -6.89
CA ILE A 148 -3.76 -16.32 -5.71
C ILE A 148 -2.80 -16.99 -4.73
N PHE A 149 -1.84 -16.24 -4.21
CA PHE A 149 -0.91 -16.74 -3.21
C PHE A 149 -0.68 -15.76 -2.07
N GLY A 150 -0.26 -16.28 -0.90
CA GLY A 150 0.02 -15.43 0.25
C GLY A 150 0.05 -16.15 1.58
N GLY A 151 0.40 -15.42 2.63
CA GLY A 151 0.47 -15.92 4.00
C GLY A 151 -0.55 -15.27 4.93
N PRO A 152 -1.85 -15.61 4.84
CA PRO A 152 -2.86 -15.05 5.72
C PRO A 152 -2.58 -15.39 7.20
N PRO A 153 -2.99 -14.52 8.15
CA PRO A 153 -2.77 -14.72 9.57
C PRO A 153 -3.52 -15.97 10.06
N CYS A 154 -2.78 -17.01 10.50
CA CYS A 154 -3.34 -18.27 11.00
C CYS A 154 -3.53 -18.30 12.52
N GLN A 155 -3.13 -17.25 13.25
CA GLN A 155 -3.11 -17.24 14.72
C GLN A 155 -4.48 -17.47 15.37
N ALA A 156 -5.57 -17.03 14.75
CA ALA A 156 -6.93 -17.25 15.22
C ALA A 156 -7.36 -18.74 15.17
N PHE A 157 -6.70 -19.55 14.35
CA PHE A 157 -7.01 -20.95 14.14
C PHE A 157 -5.99 -21.90 14.78
N SER A 158 -4.84 -21.39 15.27
CA SER A 158 -3.83 -22.21 15.93
C SER A 158 -4.24 -22.56 17.36
N THR A 159 -3.73 -23.69 17.86
CA THR A 159 -3.94 -24.14 19.25
C THR A 159 -3.40 -23.16 20.29
N ALA A 160 -2.47 -22.26 19.94
CA ALA A 160 -1.95 -21.20 20.79
C ALA A 160 -2.92 -20.00 20.90
N GLY A 161 -3.89 -19.86 20.03
CA GLY A 161 -4.85 -18.75 19.95
C GLY A 161 -6.24 -19.11 20.49
N ASN A 162 -6.38 -19.76 21.64
CA ASN A 162 -7.64 -20.05 22.37
C ASN A 162 -8.89 -20.40 21.51
N ARG A 163 -8.74 -20.77 20.24
CA ARG A 163 -9.81 -21.12 19.28
C ARG A 163 -10.98 -20.11 19.19
N LYS A 164 -10.74 -18.83 19.47
CA LYS A 164 -11.74 -17.76 19.34
C LYS A 164 -11.73 -17.16 17.92
N ALA A 165 -11.63 -18.01 16.91
CA ALA A 165 -11.46 -17.64 15.51
C ALA A 165 -12.51 -16.65 14.97
N PHE A 166 -13.72 -16.66 15.51
CA PHE A 166 -14.84 -15.85 15.04
C PHE A 166 -15.05 -14.55 15.81
N ASP A 167 -14.41 -14.39 16.98
CA ASP A 167 -14.51 -13.18 17.81
C ASP A 167 -13.26 -12.29 17.73
N ASP A 168 -12.20 -12.70 17.00
CA ASP A 168 -10.95 -11.97 16.83
C ASP A 168 -10.95 -11.25 15.46
N GLU A 169 -10.52 -9.99 15.42
CA GLU A 169 -10.36 -9.20 14.19
C GLU A 169 -9.53 -9.93 13.12
N ARG A 170 -8.55 -10.72 13.54
CA ARG A 170 -7.70 -11.53 12.65
C ARG A 170 -8.45 -12.71 12.01
N GLY A 171 -9.43 -13.28 12.69
CA GLY A 171 -10.34 -14.27 12.13
C GLY A 171 -11.21 -13.66 11.03
N ASN A 172 -11.68 -12.43 11.25
CA ASN A 172 -12.49 -11.69 10.27
C ASN A 172 -11.69 -11.37 9.00
N VAL A 173 -10.38 -11.04 9.12
CA VAL A 173 -9.49 -10.78 7.97
C VAL A 173 -9.31 -12.05 7.13
N PHE A 174 -9.13 -13.19 7.75
CA PHE A 174 -9.02 -14.47 7.04
C PHE A 174 -10.33 -14.87 6.33
N LEU A 175 -11.47 -14.68 6.98
CA LEU A 175 -12.79 -14.94 6.36
C LEU A 175 -13.04 -14.00 5.17
N LYS A 176 -12.64 -12.73 5.29
CA LYS A 176 -12.70 -11.77 4.19
C LYS A 176 -11.83 -12.21 3.00
N TYR A 177 -10.62 -12.69 3.27
CA TYR A 177 -9.75 -13.26 2.24
C TYR A 177 -10.40 -14.45 1.54
N LEU A 178 -10.98 -15.39 2.29
CA LEU A 178 -11.68 -16.55 1.71
C LEU A 178 -12.90 -16.13 0.87
N SER A 179 -13.64 -15.09 1.29
CA SER A 179 -14.74 -14.53 0.50
C SER A 179 -14.23 -14.01 -0.84
N ILE A 180 -13.15 -13.22 -0.84
CA ILE A 180 -12.52 -12.69 -2.06
C ILE A 180 -12.05 -13.83 -2.98
N VAL A 181 -11.36 -14.83 -2.43
CA VAL A 181 -10.93 -16.02 -3.19
C VAL A 181 -12.13 -16.74 -3.82
N ASN A 182 -13.23 -16.90 -3.06
CA ASN A 182 -14.45 -17.54 -3.57
C ASN A 182 -15.15 -16.71 -4.66
N GLU A 183 -15.07 -15.40 -4.62
CA GLU A 183 -15.64 -14.49 -5.64
C GLU A 183 -14.77 -14.48 -6.90
N ILE A 184 -13.44 -14.36 -6.78
CA ILE A 184 -12.49 -14.31 -7.90
C ILE A 184 -12.39 -15.69 -8.59
N ARG A 185 -12.48 -16.79 -7.85
CA ARG A 185 -12.37 -18.18 -8.33
C ARG A 185 -11.10 -18.43 -9.14
N PRO A 186 -9.90 -18.22 -8.57
CA PRO A 186 -8.66 -18.51 -9.26
C PRO A 186 -8.54 -20.01 -9.58
N THR A 187 -7.62 -20.36 -10.50
CA THR A 187 -7.34 -21.78 -10.79
C THR A 187 -6.61 -22.44 -9.62
N TYR A 188 -5.68 -21.71 -9.01
CA TYR A 188 -4.86 -22.19 -7.88
C TYR A 188 -4.86 -21.20 -6.73
N VAL A 189 -4.80 -21.71 -5.52
CA VAL A 189 -4.58 -20.95 -4.29
C VAL A 189 -3.41 -21.57 -3.55
N VAL A 190 -2.42 -20.75 -3.18
CA VAL A 190 -1.25 -21.16 -2.39
C VAL A 190 -1.26 -20.37 -1.08
N ILE A 191 -1.34 -21.09 0.05
CA ILE A 191 -1.38 -20.53 1.41
C ILE A 191 -0.25 -21.14 2.23
#